data_518805e467a587518a3de30f76bd3b23
#
_entry.id   518805e467a587518a3de30f76bd3b23
#
_cell.length_a   1.000
_cell.length_b   1.000
_cell.length_c   1.000
_cell.angle_alpha   90.00
_cell.angle_beta   90.00
_cell.angle_gamma   90.00
#
_symmetry.space_group_name_H-M   'P 1'
#
loop_
_entity.id
_entity.type
_entity.pdbx_description
1 polymer ?
#
loop_
_entity_poly.entity_id
_entity_poly.type
_entity_poly.pdbx_seq_one_letter_code
_entity_poly.pdbx_strand_id
1 'polypeptide(L)'
;MTIDVKLIKKLRDETAASIADVRIALEETNGDYKKALIWLKKRGIEKAEKKADRKTSQGLIEAYIHQNGKVGVLVEILCETDFVARTDDFKRLAHEVAMQVAAMNPKNVDTLLKQEYIRDGSVTIEQLVKQTIGTLGENIVIKQITRFEI
;
A
#
# COMPACT_ATOMS: atom_id res chain seq x y z
N MET A 1 -32.38 -2.44 2.17
CA MET A 1 -31.70 -1.18 1.78
C MET A 1 -31.26 -1.28 0.33
N THR A 2 -31.56 -0.28 -0.46
CA THR A 2 -31.08 -0.20 -1.85
C THR A 2 -29.72 0.46 -1.86
N ILE A 3 -28.70 -0.24 -2.34
CA ILE A 3 -27.33 0.28 -2.40
C ILE A 3 -27.16 1.07 -3.70
N ASP A 4 -26.68 2.31 -3.60
CA ASP A 4 -26.45 3.16 -4.75
C ASP A 4 -25.23 2.64 -5.56
N VAL A 5 -25.45 2.34 -6.83
CA VAL A 5 -24.41 1.89 -7.76
C VAL A 5 -23.26 2.90 -7.88
N LYS A 6 -23.57 4.20 -7.78
CA LYS A 6 -22.54 5.25 -7.81
C LYS A 6 -21.61 5.17 -6.61
N LEU A 7 -22.13 4.86 -5.42
CA LEU A 7 -21.30 4.65 -4.23
C LEU A 7 -20.41 3.43 -4.36
N ILE A 8 -20.94 2.33 -4.92
CA ILE A 8 -20.17 1.12 -5.19
C ILE A 8 -18.99 1.45 -6.11
N LYS A 9 -19.27 2.13 -7.22
CA LYS A 9 -18.23 2.52 -8.17
C LYS A 9 -17.15 3.40 -7.52
N LYS A 10 -17.57 4.43 -6.79
CA LYS A 10 -16.65 5.36 -6.13
C LYS A 10 -15.75 4.65 -5.12
N LEU A 11 -16.31 3.79 -4.28
CA LEU A 11 -15.53 3.02 -3.30
C LEU A 11 -14.56 2.05 -3.98
N ARG A 12 -14.96 1.41 -5.08
CA ARG A 12 -14.07 0.55 -5.85
C ARG A 12 -12.93 1.32 -6.52
N ASP A 13 -13.22 2.47 -7.09
CA ASP A 13 -12.19 3.32 -7.71
C ASP A 13 -11.15 3.79 -6.67
N GLU A 14 -11.58 4.00 -5.44
CA GLU A 14 -10.72 4.49 -4.37
C GLU A 14 -9.96 3.36 -3.62
N THR A 15 -10.56 2.19 -3.47
CA THR A 15 -10.00 1.09 -2.65
C THR A 15 -9.55 -0.12 -3.45
N ALA A 16 -9.95 -0.23 -4.72
CA ALA A 16 -9.80 -1.43 -5.55
C ALA A 16 -10.40 -2.71 -4.92
N ALA A 17 -11.27 -2.56 -3.92
CA ALA A 17 -11.93 -3.68 -3.26
C ALA A 17 -12.91 -4.40 -4.21
N SER A 18 -13.22 -5.67 -3.92
CA SER A 18 -14.20 -6.43 -4.68
C SER A 18 -15.61 -5.83 -4.54
N ILE A 19 -16.46 -6.05 -5.53
CA ILE A 19 -17.87 -5.63 -5.45
C ILE A 19 -18.53 -6.23 -4.22
N ALA A 20 -18.23 -7.49 -3.91
CA ALA A 20 -18.78 -8.18 -2.73
C ALA A 20 -18.41 -7.47 -1.43
N ASP A 21 -17.13 -7.14 -1.23
CA ASP A 21 -16.68 -6.45 -0.02
C ASP A 21 -17.29 -5.04 0.08
N VAL A 22 -17.39 -4.32 -1.04
CA VAL A 22 -17.99 -2.97 -1.06
C VAL A 22 -19.47 -3.04 -0.67
N ARG A 23 -20.21 -4.03 -1.16
CA ARG A 23 -21.63 -4.22 -0.78
C ARG A 23 -21.76 -4.50 0.72
N ILE A 24 -20.97 -5.43 1.24
CA ILE A 24 -20.95 -5.76 2.67
C ILE A 24 -20.64 -4.51 3.50
N ALA A 25 -19.60 -3.77 3.11
CA ALA A 25 -19.22 -2.54 3.81
C ALA A 25 -20.35 -1.52 3.86
N LEU A 26 -21.05 -1.31 2.74
CA LEU A 26 -22.19 -0.38 2.68
C LEU A 26 -23.39 -0.88 3.49
N GLU A 27 -23.65 -2.18 3.47
CA GLU A 27 -24.72 -2.80 4.28
C GLU A 27 -24.43 -2.59 5.78
N GLU A 28 -23.23 -2.94 6.24
CA GLU A 28 -22.84 -2.84 7.65
C GLU A 28 -22.74 -1.40 8.15
N THR A 29 -22.51 -0.45 7.26
CA THR A 29 -22.41 0.98 7.61
C THR A 29 -23.65 1.79 7.25
N ASN A 30 -24.74 1.14 6.87
CA ASN A 30 -25.99 1.77 6.46
C ASN A 30 -25.82 2.83 5.37
N GLY A 31 -24.95 2.55 4.40
CA GLY A 31 -24.68 3.43 3.26
C GLY A 31 -23.75 4.62 3.56
N ASP A 32 -23.16 4.68 4.75
CA ASP A 32 -22.22 5.74 5.12
C ASP A 32 -20.87 5.53 4.38
N TYR A 33 -20.58 6.44 3.45
CA TYR A 33 -19.37 6.34 2.60
C TYR A 33 -18.08 6.34 3.41
N LYS A 34 -17.94 7.23 4.38
CA LYS A 34 -16.72 7.36 5.19
C LYS A 34 -16.47 6.11 6.04
N LYS A 35 -17.52 5.60 6.66
CA LYS A 35 -17.46 4.38 7.47
C LYS A 35 -17.17 3.16 6.60
N ALA A 36 -17.78 3.07 5.41
CA ALA A 36 -17.52 2.01 4.46
C ALA A 36 -16.06 2.02 3.97
N LEU A 37 -15.51 3.21 3.72
CA LEU A 37 -14.10 3.37 3.33
C LEU A 37 -13.16 2.84 4.42
N ILE A 38 -13.40 3.20 5.67
CA ILE A 38 -12.63 2.72 6.83
C ILE A 38 -12.75 1.19 6.96
N TRP A 39 -13.96 0.66 6.81
CA TRP A 39 -14.23 -0.78 6.86
C TRP A 39 -13.42 -1.53 5.79
N LEU A 40 -13.41 -1.01 4.56
CA LEU A 40 -12.68 -1.62 3.44
C LEU A 40 -11.17 -1.59 3.65
N LYS A 41 -10.62 -0.50 4.16
CA LYS A 41 -9.20 -0.39 4.49
C LYS A 41 -8.79 -1.41 5.56
N LYS A 42 -9.58 -1.53 6.61
CA LYS A 42 -9.37 -2.53 7.66
C LYS A 42 -9.45 -3.96 7.13
N ARG A 43 -10.42 -4.23 6.26
CA ARG A 43 -10.56 -5.54 5.60
C ARG A 43 -9.34 -5.89 4.75
N GLY A 44 -8.79 -4.91 4.02
CA GLY A 44 -7.57 -5.08 3.24
C GLY A 44 -6.37 -5.47 4.11
N ILE A 45 -6.22 -4.84 5.27
CA ILE A 45 -5.17 -5.15 6.24
C ILE A 45 -5.34 -6.58 6.80
N GLU A 46 -6.55 -6.98 7.16
CA GLU A 46 -6.85 -8.34 7.64
C GLU A 46 -6.51 -9.40 6.58
N LYS A 47 -6.84 -9.15 5.30
CA LYS A 47 -6.48 -10.03 4.19
C LYS A 47 -4.96 -10.13 4.03
N ALA A 48 -4.25 -9.04 4.20
CA ALA A 48 -2.79 -9.00 4.10
C ALA A 48 -2.13 -9.87 5.18
N GLU A 49 -2.61 -9.79 6.41
CA GLU A 49 -2.08 -10.56 7.54
C GLU A 49 -2.16 -12.07 7.30
N LYS A 50 -3.18 -12.54 6.59
CA LYS A 50 -3.33 -13.96 6.22
C LYS A 50 -2.30 -14.41 5.17
N LYS A 51 -1.64 -13.48 4.48
CA LYS A 51 -0.67 -13.77 3.41
C LYS A 51 0.78 -13.55 3.85
N ALA A 52 1.02 -13.14 5.08
CA ALA A 52 2.34 -12.75 5.59
C ALA A 52 3.42 -13.84 5.45
N ASP A 53 3.03 -15.12 5.48
CA ASP A 53 3.95 -16.25 5.39
C ASP A 53 4.26 -16.69 3.95
N ARG A 54 3.62 -16.09 2.95
CA ARG A 54 3.84 -16.46 1.56
C ARG A 54 5.20 -15.98 1.09
N LYS A 55 5.92 -16.86 0.38
CA LYS A 55 7.25 -16.57 -0.14
C LYS A 55 7.19 -15.51 -1.23
N THR A 56 8.07 -14.52 -1.11
CA THR A 56 8.26 -13.45 -2.09
C THR A 56 9.61 -13.61 -2.76
N SER A 57 9.62 -13.85 -4.08
CA SER A 57 10.84 -14.07 -4.85
C SER A 57 10.95 -13.17 -6.09
N GLN A 58 9.93 -12.39 -6.37
CA GLN A 58 9.88 -11.44 -7.48
C GLN A 58 9.75 -10.03 -6.91
N GLY A 59 9.85 -9.03 -7.74
CA GLY A 59 9.73 -7.65 -7.31
C GLY A 59 10.52 -6.70 -8.20
N LEU A 60 10.91 -5.59 -7.62
CA LEU A 60 11.74 -4.59 -8.31
C LEU A 60 12.62 -3.82 -7.32
N ILE A 61 13.59 -3.12 -7.89
CA ILE A 61 14.38 -2.11 -7.18
C ILE A 61 13.93 -0.75 -7.68
N GLU A 62 13.38 0.06 -6.78
CA GLU A 62 12.96 1.42 -7.08
C GLU A 62 14.04 2.40 -6.70
N ALA A 63 14.35 3.32 -7.62
CA ALA A 63 15.30 4.41 -7.40
C ALA A 63 14.55 5.73 -7.30
N TYR A 64 14.93 6.57 -6.35
CA TYR A 64 14.46 7.93 -6.24
C TYR A 64 15.64 8.87 -6.04
N ILE A 65 15.74 9.85 -6.93
CA ILE A 65 16.74 10.93 -6.80
C ILE A 65 15.97 12.24 -6.62
N HIS A 66 16.22 12.93 -5.52
CA HIS A 66 15.58 14.22 -5.27
C HIS A 66 16.02 15.28 -6.29
N GLN A 67 15.18 16.29 -6.54
CA GLN A 67 15.34 17.26 -7.61
C GLN A 67 16.74 17.88 -7.73
N ASN A 68 17.39 18.15 -6.58
CA ASN A 68 18.72 18.76 -6.56
C ASN A 68 19.86 17.75 -6.74
N GLY A 69 19.57 16.45 -6.87
CA GLY A 69 20.55 15.39 -7.02
C GLY A 69 21.36 15.07 -5.76
N LYS A 70 21.00 15.62 -4.62
CA LYS A 70 21.76 15.51 -3.36
C LYS A 70 21.26 14.41 -2.41
N VAL A 71 20.09 13.86 -2.68
CA VAL A 71 19.52 12.73 -1.95
C VAL A 71 19.14 11.65 -2.94
N GLY A 72 19.64 10.45 -2.73
CA GLY A 72 19.34 9.29 -3.57
C GLY A 72 18.94 8.09 -2.73
N VAL A 73 17.96 7.33 -3.21
CA VAL A 73 17.39 6.18 -2.50
C VAL A 73 17.25 5.00 -3.45
N LEU A 74 17.57 3.81 -2.95
CA LEU A 74 17.19 2.53 -3.56
C LEU A 74 16.35 1.73 -2.57
N VAL A 75 15.26 1.15 -3.07
CA VAL A 75 14.38 0.28 -2.29
C VAL A 75 14.24 -1.06 -3.01
N GLU A 76 14.53 -2.15 -2.33
CA GLU A 76 14.22 -3.49 -2.82
C GLU A 76 12.87 -3.90 -2.24
N ILE A 77 11.88 -4.04 -3.09
CA ILE A 77 10.52 -4.43 -2.72
C ILE A 77 10.13 -5.69 -3.47
N LEU A 78 9.63 -6.68 -2.75
CA LEU A 78 9.36 -8.01 -3.27
C LEU A 78 7.86 -8.33 -3.23
N CYS A 79 7.43 -9.15 -4.18
CA CYS A 79 6.10 -9.76 -4.25
C CYS A 79 6.22 -11.22 -4.67
N GLU A 80 5.10 -11.91 -4.85
CA GLU A 80 5.11 -13.34 -5.17
C GLU A 80 5.39 -13.61 -6.64
N THR A 81 4.81 -12.82 -7.57
CA THR A 81 4.93 -13.03 -9.01
C THR A 81 5.44 -11.80 -9.74
N ASP A 82 6.03 -12.02 -10.92
CA ASP A 82 6.44 -10.93 -11.81
C ASP A 82 5.26 -10.19 -12.44
N PHE A 83 4.08 -10.83 -12.52
CA PHE A 83 2.85 -10.17 -12.98
C PHE A 83 2.49 -9.01 -12.08
N VAL A 84 2.48 -9.23 -10.76
CA VAL A 84 2.19 -8.17 -9.77
C VAL A 84 3.29 -7.12 -9.77
N ALA A 85 4.55 -7.51 -9.90
CA ALA A 85 5.67 -6.57 -9.95
C ALA A 85 5.57 -5.57 -11.10
N ARG A 86 4.87 -5.91 -12.18
CA ARG A 86 4.67 -5.04 -13.34
C ARG A 86 3.44 -4.14 -13.26
N THR A 87 2.59 -4.33 -12.26
CA THR A 87 1.37 -3.52 -12.11
C THR A 87 1.71 -2.09 -11.72
N ASP A 88 0.85 -1.16 -12.14
CA ASP A 88 0.99 0.24 -11.77
C ASP A 88 0.85 0.44 -10.25
N ASP A 89 -0.02 -0.32 -9.60
CA ASP A 89 -0.22 -0.24 -8.15
C ASP A 89 1.03 -0.65 -7.37
N PHE A 90 1.71 -1.72 -7.81
CA PHE A 90 2.96 -2.14 -7.18
C PHE A 90 4.08 -1.11 -7.39
N LYS A 91 4.22 -0.61 -8.61
CA LYS A 91 5.20 0.43 -8.95
C LYS A 91 4.95 1.72 -8.18
N ARG A 92 3.68 2.09 -7.99
CA ARG A 92 3.31 3.26 -7.20
C ARG A 92 3.69 3.07 -5.73
N LEU A 93 3.42 1.91 -5.15
CA LEU A 93 3.84 1.61 -3.78
C LEU A 93 5.36 1.73 -3.63
N ALA A 94 6.12 1.14 -4.55
CA ALA A 94 7.58 1.21 -4.54
C ALA A 94 8.07 2.66 -4.59
N HIS A 95 7.49 3.46 -5.44
CA HIS A 95 7.82 4.88 -5.58
C HIS A 95 7.50 5.67 -4.29
N GLU A 96 6.32 5.47 -3.71
CA GLU A 96 5.92 6.14 -2.47
C GLU A 96 6.83 5.75 -1.30
N VAL A 97 7.22 4.48 -1.22
CA VAL A 97 8.17 4.01 -0.20
C VAL A 97 9.54 4.68 -0.38
N ALA A 98 10.04 4.75 -1.62
CA ALA A 98 11.32 5.41 -1.91
C ALA A 98 11.29 6.91 -1.54
N MET A 99 10.19 7.60 -1.85
CA MET A 99 9.99 9.00 -1.45
C MET A 99 9.96 9.17 0.07
N GLN A 100 9.31 8.25 0.78
CA GLN A 100 9.27 8.24 2.24
C GLN A 100 10.68 8.13 2.84
N VAL A 101 11.48 7.21 2.31
CA VAL A 101 12.87 7.02 2.73
C VAL A 101 13.70 8.29 2.49
N ALA A 102 13.54 8.90 1.33
CA ALA A 102 14.24 10.15 1.00
C ALA A 102 13.89 11.28 1.97
N ALA A 103 12.60 11.42 2.29
CA ALA A 103 12.10 12.51 3.14
C ALA A 103 12.40 12.31 4.62
N MET A 104 12.29 11.09 5.14
CA MET A 104 12.29 10.81 6.58
C MET A 104 13.55 10.12 7.08
N ASN A 105 14.43 9.66 6.19
CA ASN A 105 15.70 9.02 6.55
C ASN A 105 15.58 7.95 7.65
N PRO A 106 14.76 6.90 7.47
CA PRO A 106 14.65 5.83 8.46
C PRO A 106 15.95 5.03 8.52
N LYS A 107 16.32 4.58 9.71
CA LYS A 107 17.57 3.81 9.93
C LYS A 107 17.55 2.44 9.27
N ASN A 108 16.37 1.82 9.20
CA ASN A 108 16.16 0.48 8.69
C ASN A 108 14.70 0.29 8.26
N VAL A 109 14.40 -0.90 7.73
CA VAL A 109 13.04 -1.22 7.29
C VAL A 109 12.05 -1.22 8.45
N ASP A 110 12.43 -1.75 9.62
CA ASP A 110 11.53 -1.80 10.79
C ASP A 110 11.11 -0.38 11.22
N THR A 111 12.05 0.55 11.25
CA THR A 111 11.76 1.96 11.56
C THR A 111 10.86 2.58 10.49
N LEU A 112 11.16 2.32 9.21
CA LEU A 112 10.35 2.80 8.08
C LEU A 112 8.89 2.36 8.21
N LEU A 113 8.66 1.08 8.50
CA LEU A 113 7.31 0.53 8.61
C LEU A 113 6.46 1.20 9.69
N LYS A 114 7.08 1.68 10.74
CA LYS A 114 6.41 2.37 11.86
C LYS A 114 6.18 3.86 11.61
N GLN A 115 6.80 4.45 10.60
CA GLN A 115 6.63 5.86 10.29
C GLN A 115 5.23 6.15 9.75
N GLU A 116 4.71 7.31 10.10
CA GLU A 116 3.50 7.85 9.47
C GLU A 116 3.82 8.18 8.01
N TYR A 117 2.91 7.81 7.12
CA TYR A 117 3.03 8.10 5.70
C TYR A 117 2.99 9.62 5.46
N ILE A 118 3.98 10.17 4.76
CA ILE A 118 4.09 11.62 4.55
C ILE A 118 2.92 12.23 3.78
N ARG A 119 2.23 11.44 2.94
CA ARG A 119 1.06 11.92 2.18
C ARG A 119 -0.26 11.74 2.94
N ASP A 120 -0.29 10.89 3.95
CA ASP A 120 -1.48 10.62 4.75
C ASP A 120 -1.06 10.13 6.14
N GLY A 121 -0.96 11.04 7.09
CA GLY A 121 -0.53 10.74 8.46
C GLY A 121 -1.48 9.86 9.26
N SER A 122 -2.64 9.51 8.72
CA SER A 122 -3.58 8.58 9.36
C SER A 122 -3.17 7.11 9.18
N VAL A 123 -2.21 6.82 8.30
CA VAL A 123 -1.69 5.47 8.05
C VAL A 123 -0.18 5.44 8.24
N THR A 124 0.33 4.29 8.67
CA THR A 124 1.76 4.01 8.69
C THR A 124 2.19 3.40 7.35
N ILE A 125 3.50 3.37 7.09
CA ILE A 125 4.03 2.68 5.91
C ILE A 125 3.66 1.19 5.92
N GLU A 126 3.69 0.55 7.09
CA GLU A 126 3.25 -0.84 7.23
C GLU A 126 1.79 -1.03 6.80
N GLN A 127 0.90 -0.13 7.23
CA GLN A 127 -0.50 -0.17 6.83
C GLN A 127 -0.67 0.08 5.34
N LEU A 128 0.11 0.99 4.76
CA LEU A 128 0.11 1.25 3.31
C LEU A 128 0.49 -0.02 2.53
N VAL A 129 1.53 -0.72 2.96
CA VAL A 129 1.97 -2.00 2.37
C VAL A 129 0.84 -3.04 2.48
N LYS A 130 0.26 -3.20 3.66
CA LYS A 130 -0.83 -4.16 3.90
C LYS A 130 -2.07 -3.86 3.06
N GLN A 131 -2.44 -2.59 2.91
CA GLN A 131 -3.55 -2.20 2.03
C GLN A 131 -3.26 -2.60 0.58
N THR A 132 -2.04 -2.41 0.11
CA THR A 132 -1.63 -2.81 -1.25
C THR A 132 -1.64 -4.32 -1.41
N ILE A 133 -1.21 -5.08 -0.41
CA ILE A 133 -1.33 -6.55 -0.39
C ILE A 133 -2.80 -6.96 -0.54
N GLY A 134 -3.70 -6.33 0.21
CA GLY A 134 -5.13 -6.59 0.12
C GLY A 134 -5.71 -6.32 -1.26
N THR A 135 -5.23 -5.28 -1.94
CA THR A 135 -5.65 -4.90 -3.28
C THR A 135 -5.11 -5.87 -4.34
N LEU A 136 -3.82 -6.19 -4.29
CA LEU A 136 -3.15 -7.00 -5.32
C LEU A 136 -3.29 -8.51 -5.09
N GLY A 137 -3.61 -8.93 -3.86
CA GLY A 137 -3.81 -10.33 -3.52
C GLY A 137 -2.55 -11.14 -3.33
N GLU A 138 -1.38 -10.51 -3.30
CA GLU A 138 -0.09 -11.15 -3.05
C GLU A 138 0.63 -10.52 -1.88
N ASN A 139 1.43 -11.32 -1.17
CA ASN A 139 2.31 -10.80 -0.14
C ASN A 139 3.34 -9.84 -0.74
N ILE A 140 3.65 -8.77 -0.01
CA ILE A 140 4.64 -7.76 -0.39
C ILE A 140 5.55 -7.52 0.81
N VAL A 141 6.86 -7.47 0.55
CA VAL A 141 7.88 -7.25 1.57
C VAL A 141 8.84 -6.18 1.09
N ILE A 142 9.09 -5.17 1.92
CA ILE A 142 10.21 -4.26 1.73
C ILE A 142 11.42 -4.96 2.34
N LYS A 143 12.34 -5.41 1.50
CA LYS A 143 13.47 -6.22 1.96
C LYS A 143 14.61 -5.37 2.49
N GLN A 144 14.99 -4.33 1.76
CA GLN A 144 16.06 -3.43 2.16
C GLN A 144 15.93 -2.06 1.52
N ILE A 145 16.55 -1.10 2.16
CA ILE A 145 16.59 0.29 1.73
C ILE A 145 18.02 0.81 1.83
N THR A 146 18.39 1.74 0.95
CA THR A 146 19.67 2.46 0.99
C THR A 146 19.43 3.92 0.65
N ARG A 147 20.03 4.82 1.42
CA ARG A 147 19.89 6.25 1.20
C ARG A 147 21.26 6.93 1.30
N PHE A 148 21.55 7.76 0.33
CA PHE A 148 22.71 8.62 0.29
C PHE A 148 22.29 10.08 0.29
N GLU A 149 23.06 10.92 0.98
CA GLU A 149 22.85 12.35 1.01
C GLU A 149 24.20 13.07 1.05
N ILE A 150 24.31 14.15 0.27
CA ILE A 150 25.47 15.01 0.26
C ILE A 150 25.21 16.25 1.14
#